data_1a0984e84ef9e0e89f9f84f66bd38f7e
#
_entry.id   1a0984e84ef9e0e89f9f84f66bd38f7e
#
_cell.length_a   1.000
_cell.length_b   1.000
_cell.length_c   1.000
_cell.angle_alpha   90.00
_cell.angle_beta   90.00
_cell.angle_gamma   90.00
#
_symmetry.space_group_name_H-M   'P 1'
#
loop_
_entity.id
_entity.type
_entity.pdbx_description
1 polymer ?
#
loop_
_entity_poly.entity_id
_entity_poly.type
_entity_poly.pdbx_seq_one_letter_code
_entity_poly.pdbx_strand_id
1 'polypeptide(L)'
;LHPQPKRFLLNFVVKHVKKLVPPFTFEWTISLRDVLSLGAKRARQAVNPQPHELAMLQYTGGTTGVAKGAMLSHRNLVANVLQCDALFTSHQLAGKGDTFMQPLPVYHIYAFTASMYALFVGAHTVFIPNPRDLASVVGAFKRYRPQLFCGLNTLFVALCNDKGFTSLDFSHLKVTLSGGMALTEAAAGEWQALTGCLVSEGYGLTETSPVATSNPGNAQQIGTIGVPVPQTQVRVIDDNGKLLGFEEAGELCIFGPQVMQGYWQRPDATAEVIDANGWFATGDIAIIQPDGYLRIVDRKKDMIVVSGFNVYPNELEDVLAGHPDVLECAAVGYADSASGEAVKMFVVSRNPALGEQEVKDFCRQHLTAYKIPKRVEFRDELPKTNVGKILRRELRDN
;
A
#
# COMPACT_ATOMS: atom_id res chain seq x y z
N LEU A 1 24.20 -10.05 -6.95
CA LEU A 1 25.03 -9.33 -7.94
C LEU A 1 25.73 -10.35 -8.83
N HIS A 2 25.56 -10.25 -10.16
CA HIS A 2 26.22 -11.16 -11.09
C HIS A 2 27.75 -10.95 -11.09
N PRO A 3 28.55 -12.01 -11.35
CA PRO A 3 30.00 -11.89 -11.54
C PRO A 3 30.36 -10.87 -12.62
N GLN A 4 31.52 -10.24 -12.49
CA GLN A 4 31.98 -9.10 -13.31
C GLN A 4 31.73 -9.24 -14.83
N PRO A 5 32.09 -10.33 -15.53
CA PRO A 5 31.89 -10.41 -16.98
C PRO A 5 30.41 -10.47 -17.37
N LYS A 6 29.57 -11.18 -16.60
CA LYS A 6 28.13 -11.27 -16.84
C LYS A 6 27.41 -9.95 -16.58
N ARG A 7 27.85 -9.20 -15.58
CA ARG A 7 27.33 -7.86 -15.27
C ARG A 7 27.64 -6.87 -16.39
N PHE A 8 28.85 -6.89 -16.92
CA PHE A 8 29.25 -6.02 -18.04
C PHE A 8 28.39 -6.30 -19.29
N LEU A 9 28.24 -7.58 -19.65
CA LEU A 9 27.43 -8.01 -20.79
C LEU A 9 25.96 -7.59 -20.63
N LEU A 10 25.37 -7.81 -19.45
CA LEU A 10 23.99 -7.41 -19.17
C LEU A 10 23.82 -5.88 -19.29
N ASN A 11 24.72 -5.10 -18.71
CA ASN A 11 24.65 -3.64 -18.81
C ASN A 11 24.81 -3.17 -20.27
N PHE A 12 25.68 -3.78 -21.04
CA PHE A 12 25.84 -3.48 -22.46
C PHE A 12 24.55 -3.79 -23.24
N VAL A 13 23.95 -4.96 -23.02
CA VAL A 13 22.70 -5.35 -23.68
C VAL A 13 21.55 -4.40 -23.29
N VAL A 14 21.40 -4.09 -22.01
CA VAL A 14 20.33 -3.18 -21.51
C VAL A 14 20.47 -1.79 -22.10
N LYS A 15 21.71 -1.25 -22.14
CA LYS A 15 21.95 0.13 -22.57
C LYS A 15 21.98 0.26 -24.10
N HIS A 16 22.64 -0.66 -24.81
CA HIS A 16 22.95 -0.48 -26.23
C HIS A 16 22.10 -1.33 -27.16
N VAL A 17 21.68 -2.53 -26.73
CA VAL A 17 20.86 -3.43 -27.56
C VAL A 17 19.37 -3.18 -27.29
N LYS A 18 18.94 -3.27 -26.05
CA LYS A 18 17.53 -3.05 -25.66
C LYS A 18 17.15 -1.57 -25.52
N LYS A 19 18.13 -0.67 -25.48
CA LYS A 19 17.94 0.79 -25.34
C LYS A 19 16.99 1.18 -24.19
N LEU A 20 16.98 0.40 -23.09
CA LEU A 20 16.12 0.64 -21.93
C LEU A 20 16.60 1.80 -21.05
N VAL A 21 17.84 2.28 -21.27
CA VAL A 21 18.36 3.49 -20.63
C VAL A 21 18.26 4.61 -21.64
N PRO A 22 17.34 5.55 -21.47
CA PRO A 22 17.22 6.70 -22.37
C PRO A 22 18.50 7.56 -22.30
N PRO A 23 18.88 8.25 -23.39
CA PRO A 23 19.96 9.21 -23.34
C PRO A 23 19.57 10.36 -22.40
N PHE A 24 20.48 10.74 -21.53
CA PHE A 24 20.32 11.88 -20.65
C PHE A 24 21.59 12.71 -20.60
N THR A 25 21.42 14.01 -20.47
CA THR A 25 22.52 14.96 -20.26
C THR A 25 22.12 15.87 -19.12
N PHE A 26 22.95 15.90 -18.08
CA PHE A 26 22.80 16.83 -16.96
C PHE A 26 24.04 17.67 -16.86
N GLU A 27 23.89 18.97 -16.67
CA GLU A 27 25.01 19.91 -16.55
C GLU A 27 25.85 19.68 -15.28
N TRP A 28 25.20 19.16 -14.22
CA TRP A 28 25.80 18.98 -12.89
C TRP A 28 25.62 17.55 -12.39
N THR A 29 26.40 16.61 -12.92
CA THR A 29 26.39 15.23 -12.42
C THR A 29 27.77 14.81 -11.92
N ILE A 30 27.78 14.21 -10.74
CA ILE A 30 28.96 13.50 -10.22
C ILE A 30 28.55 12.02 -10.12
N SER A 31 29.40 11.12 -10.64
CA SER A 31 29.12 9.70 -10.54
C SER A 31 29.15 9.24 -9.07
N LEU A 32 28.31 8.25 -8.72
CA LEU A 32 28.34 7.68 -7.37
C LEU A 32 29.74 7.22 -6.96
N ARG A 33 30.51 6.67 -7.91
CA ARG A 33 31.89 6.22 -7.66
C ARG A 33 32.79 7.38 -7.26
N ASP A 34 32.66 8.53 -7.94
CA ASP A 34 33.43 9.71 -7.65
C ASP A 34 33.06 10.34 -6.32
N VAL A 35 31.75 10.38 -6.01
CA VAL A 35 31.26 10.82 -4.69
C VAL A 35 31.82 9.96 -3.56
N LEU A 36 31.79 8.63 -3.71
CA LEU A 36 32.38 7.72 -2.72
C LEU A 36 33.92 7.91 -2.59
N SER A 37 34.59 8.10 -3.70
CA SER A 37 36.06 8.38 -3.70
C SER A 37 36.37 9.71 -3.03
N LEU A 38 35.59 10.74 -3.27
CA LEU A 38 35.75 12.07 -2.62
C LEU A 38 35.44 11.96 -1.12
N GLY A 39 34.36 11.23 -0.75
CA GLY A 39 33.96 11.02 0.64
C GLY A 39 35.04 10.27 1.46
N ALA A 40 35.69 9.26 0.85
CA ALA A 40 36.76 8.50 1.51
C ALA A 40 37.99 9.33 1.87
N LYS A 41 38.19 10.48 1.21
CA LYS A 41 39.31 11.40 1.44
C LYS A 41 38.98 12.51 2.44
N ARG A 42 37.74 12.60 2.93
CA ARG A 42 37.28 13.65 3.85
C ARG A 42 37.04 13.10 5.24
N ALA A 43 37.41 13.87 6.25
CA ALA A 43 37.05 13.56 7.62
C ALA A 43 35.53 13.66 7.78
N ARG A 44 34.91 12.67 8.44
CA ARG A 44 33.49 12.69 8.79
C ARG A 44 33.26 13.79 9.83
N GLN A 45 32.37 14.70 9.53
CA GLN A 45 31.83 15.63 10.54
C GLN A 45 30.74 14.92 11.32
N ALA A 46 30.83 14.93 12.64
CA ALA A 46 29.76 14.44 13.49
C ALA A 46 28.59 15.43 13.42
N VAL A 47 27.42 14.94 13.03
CA VAL A 47 26.16 15.68 13.06
C VAL A 47 25.28 15.01 14.09
N ASN A 48 24.64 15.80 14.95
CA ASN A 48 23.67 15.33 15.94
C ASN A 48 22.30 15.94 15.60
N PRO A 49 21.54 15.31 14.68
CA PRO A 49 20.24 15.85 14.26
C PRO A 49 19.26 15.86 15.44
N GLN A 50 18.51 16.94 15.55
CA GLN A 50 17.47 17.05 16.58
C GLN A 50 16.18 16.34 16.14
N PRO A 51 15.37 15.82 17.06
CA PRO A 51 14.15 15.07 16.73
C PRO A 51 13.16 15.81 15.83
N HIS A 52 13.07 17.12 15.96
CA HIS A 52 12.15 17.98 15.20
C HIS A 52 12.70 18.41 13.84
N GLU A 53 14.00 18.20 13.58
CA GLU A 53 14.58 18.55 12.29
C GLU A 53 14.03 17.67 11.17
N LEU A 54 13.94 18.26 9.98
CA LEU A 54 13.50 17.56 8.77
C LEU A 54 14.47 16.43 8.43
N ALA A 55 13.96 15.20 8.40
CA ALA A 55 14.75 14.03 8.00
C ALA A 55 14.60 13.75 6.50
N MET A 56 13.39 13.89 5.96
CA MET A 56 13.14 13.65 4.54
C MET A 56 11.90 14.38 4.04
N LEU A 57 11.91 14.66 2.75
CA LEU A 57 10.73 15.05 1.97
C LEU A 57 10.23 13.84 1.21
N GLN A 58 9.14 13.25 1.67
CA GLN A 58 8.53 12.13 0.99
C GLN A 58 7.44 12.62 0.06
N TYR A 59 7.68 12.52 -1.25
CA TYR A 59 6.70 12.94 -2.23
C TYR A 59 5.57 11.91 -2.38
N THR A 60 4.34 12.39 -2.35
CA THR A 60 3.17 11.57 -2.61
C THR A 60 2.82 11.64 -4.09
N GLY A 61 2.49 10.50 -4.67
CA GLY A 61 1.85 10.47 -5.99
C GLY A 61 0.41 10.94 -5.87
N GLY A 62 0.19 12.24 -5.78
CA GLY A 62 -1.15 12.82 -5.67
C GLY A 62 -2.06 12.31 -6.79
N THR A 63 -3.21 11.79 -6.42
CA THR A 63 -4.23 11.32 -7.37
C THR A 63 -4.94 12.49 -8.07
N THR A 64 -4.68 13.73 -7.64
CA THR A 64 -5.40 14.94 -8.07
C THR A 64 -4.51 16.02 -8.70
N GLY A 65 -3.20 15.78 -8.91
CA GLY A 65 -2.36 16.84 -9.49
C GLY A 65 -0.88 16.75 -9.13
N VAL A 66 -0.25 17.90 -8.88
CA VAL A 66 1.16 18.03 -8.56
C VAL A 66 1.50 17.26 -7.28
N ALA A 67 2.53 16.43 -7.33
CA ALA A 67 3.01 15.69 -6.17
C ALA A 67 3.40 16.65 -5.03
N LYS A 68 2.94 16.34 -3.80
CA LYS A 68 3.24 17.12 -2.60
C LYS A 68 4.33 16.40 -1.80
N GLY A 69 5.30 17.14 -1.29
CA GLY A 69 6.36 16.60 -0.44
C GLY A 69 5.95 16.65 1.04
N ALA A 70 5.61 15.53 1.65
CA ALA A 70 5.36 15.46 3.09
C ALA A 70 6.67 15.66 3.86
N MET A 71 6.68 16.60 4.80
CA MET A 71 7.83 16.91 5.66
C MET A 71 7.84 15.95 6.84
N LEU A 72 8.74 14.95 6.81
CA LEU A 72 8.90 13.99 7.88
C LEU A 72 10.16 14.31 8.69
N SER A 73 9.97 14.55 9.98
CA SER A 73 11.07 14.79 10.92
C SER A 73 11.72 13.47 11.36
N HIS A 74 12.92 13.56 11.97
CA HIS A 74 13.55 12.41 12.61
C HIS A 74 12.64 11.77 13.66
N ARG A 75 11.90 12.60 14.44
CA ARG A 75 10.92 12.12 15.43
C ARG A 75 9.82 11.32 14.78
N ASN A 76 9.24 11.78 13.68
CA ASN A 76 8.14 11.07 13.01
C ASN A 76 8.56 9.66 12.59
N LEU A 77 9.70 9.53 11.91
CA LEU A 77 10.21 8.25 11.42
C LEU A 77 10.60 7.31 12.55
N VAL A 78 11.33 7.80 13.56
CA VAL A 78 11.76 6.98 14.70
C VAL A 78 10.56 6.53 15.53
N ALA A 79 9.59 7.43 15.78
CA ALA A 79 8.36 7.08 16.48
C ALA A 79 7.62 5.94 15.78
N ASN A 80 7.50 6.00 14.44
CA ASN A 80 6.79 4.97 13.70
C ASN A 80 7.54 3.63 13.68
N VAL A 81 8.87 3.62 13.62
CA VAL A 81 9.67 2.39 13.79
C VAL A 81 9.44 1.77 15.17
N LEU A 82 9.43 2.58 16.23
CA LEU A 82 9.17 2.10 17.59
C LEU A 82 7.72 1.62 17.80
N GLN A 83 6.77 2.26 17.16
CA GLN A 83 5.37 1.82 17.12
C GLN A 83 5.24 0.43 16.46
N CYS A 84 5.93 0.23 15.34
CA CYS A 84 6.00 -1.09 14.69
C CYS A 84 6.67 -2.14 15.58
N ASP A 85 7.76 -1.77 16.28
CA ASP A 85 8.46 -2.66 17.19
C ASP A 85 7.54 -3.13 18.33
N ALA A 86 6.79 -2.22 18.94
CA ALA A 86 5.84 -2.57 19.99
C ALA A 86 4.74 -3.54 19.51
N LEU A 87 4.32 -3.44 18.22
CA LEU A 87 3.36 -4.37 17.63
C LEU A 87 3.97 -5.75 17.39
N PHE A 88 5.20 -5.80 16.88
CA PHE A 88 5.80 -7.06 16.43
C PHE A 88 6.53 -7.81 17.54
N THR A 89 7.11 -7.13 18.53
CA THR A 89 7.79 -7.75 19.68
C THR A 89 6.82 -8.57 20.53
N SER A 90 5.57 -8.13 20.68
CA SER A 90 4.53 -8.88 21.40
C SER A 90 4.19 -10.24 20.75
N HIS A 91 4.60 -10.44 19.50
CA HIS A 91 4.30 -11.64 18.70
C HIS A 91 5.52 -12.53 18.45
N GLN A 92 6.64 -12.31 19.15
CA GLN A 92 7.92 -12.99 18.89
C GLN A 92 8.38 -12.87 17.43
N LEU A 93 8.07 -11.75 16.82
CA LEU A 93 8.32 -11.47 15.41
C LEU A 93 9.50 -10.53 15.26
N ALA A 94 10.37 -10.89 14.33
CA ALA A 94 11.58 -10.20 13.97
C ALA A 94 12.60 -10.10 15.12
N GLY A 95 13.48 -11.04 15.14
CA GLY A 95 14.67 -11.01 15.95
C GLY A 95 15.93 -11.01 15.10
N LYS A 96 17.06 -10.82 15.75
CA LYS A 96 18.36 -11.02 15.14
C LYS A 96 18.45 -12.41 14.55
N GLY A 97 18.59 -12.50 13.21
CA GLY A 97 18.66 -13.75 12.46
C GLY A 97 17.43 -14.07 11.62
N ASP A 98 16.30 -13.38 11.79
CA ASP A 98 15.16 -13.52 10.90
C ASP A 98 15.46 -12.86 9.53
N THR A 99 14.93 -13.45 8.47
CA THR A 99 15.00 -12.89 7.12
C THR A 99 13.71 -12.15 6.80
N PHE A 100 13.86 -10.90 6.43
CA PHE A 100 12.81 -10.01 5.99
C PHE A 100 12.86 -9.85 4.48
N MET A 101 11.84 -10.29 3.78
CA MET A 101 11.75 -10.12 2.33
C MET A 101 10.96 -8.87 1.97
N GLN A 102 11.62 -7.96 1.25
CA GLN A 102 11.10 -6.66 0.86
C GLN A 102 11.03 -6.53 -0.66
N PRO A 103 9.86 -6.84 -1.27
CA PRO A 103 9.67 -6.70 -2.71
C PRO A 103 9.19 -5.29 -3.12
N LEU A 104 8.75 -4.47 -2.16
CA LEU A 104 8.19 -3.17 -2.46
C LEU A 104 9.30 -2.13 -2.67
N PRO A 105 9.08 -1.12 -3.52
CA PRO A 105 10.09 -0.09 -3.81
C PRO A 105 10.45 0.75 -2.58
N VAL A 106 11.73 0.83 -2.24
CA VAL A 106 12.24 1.51 -1.02
C VAL A 106 11.98 3.02 -1.01
N TYR A 107 11.73 3.62 -2.17
CA TYR A 107 11.32 5.03 -2.25
C TYR A 107 9.88 5.27 -1.78
N HIS A 108 9.08 4.22 -1.61
CA HIS A 108 7.75 4.31 -1.01
C HIS A 108 7.88 4.21 0.50
N ILE A 109 7.17 5.08 1.23
CA ILE A 109 7.31 5.19 2.69
C ILE A 109 7.04 3.86 3.42
N TYR A 110 6.11 3.04 2.95
CA TYR A 110 5.84 1.71 3.51
C TYR A 110 7.09 0.83 3.47
N ALA A 111 7.71 0.69 2.29
CA ALA A 111 8.92 -0.12 2.15
C ALA A 111 10.13 0.50 2.87
N PHE A 112 10.22 1.83 2.90
CA PHE A 112 11.27 2.54 3.63
C PHE A 112 11.19 2.24 5.12
N THR A 113 10.04 2.47 5.76
CA THR A 113 9.87 2.26 7.21
C THR A 113 9.99 0.80 7.60
N ALA A 114 9.43 -0.13 6.80
CA ALA A 114 9.61 -1.55 7.02
C ALA A 114 11.10 -1.98 6.94
N SER A 115 11.88 -1.37 6.02
CA SER A 115 13.33 -1.61 5.93
C SER A 115 14.09 -0.99 7.10
N MET A 116 13.68 0.19 7.60
CA MET A 116 14.25 0.80 8.80
C MET A 116 13.95 -0.04 10.04
N TYR A 117 12.74 -0.57 10.15
CA TYR A 117 12.39 -1.52 11.20
C TYR A 117 13.27 -2.78 11.15
N ALA A 118 13.42 -3.40 9.99
CA ALA A 118 14.30 -4.56 9.83
C ALA A 118 15.75 -4.27 10.23
N LEU A 119 16.26 -3.08 9.89
CA LEU A 119 17.58 -2.62 10.31
C LEU A 119 17.66 -2.42 11.83
N PHE A 120 16.63 -1.82 12.43
CA PHE A 120 16.54 -1.57 13.87
C PHE A 120 16.62 -2.86 14.68
N VAL A 121 15.89 -3.91 14.28
CA VAL A 121 15.89 -5.22 14.98
C VAL A 121 17.07 -6.13 14.58
N GLY A 122 17.89 -5.72 13.60
CA GLY A 122 19.04 -6.49 13.13
C GLY A 122 18.67 -7.68 12.24
N ALA A 123 17.54 -7.63 11.54
CA ALA A 123 17.11 -8.67 10.60
C ALA A 123 17.90 -8.62 9.28
N HIS A 124 18.00 -9.79 8.62
CA HIS A 124 18.56 -9.89 7.27
C HIS A 124 17.52 -9.48 6.22
N THR A 125 17.69 -8.31 5.61
CA THR A 125 16.74 -7.83 4.60
C THR A 125 17.14 -8.28 3.19
N VAL A 126 16.21 -8.95 2.50
CA VAL A 126 16.35 -9.36 1.09
C VAL A 126 15.48 -8.45 0.23
N PHE A 127 16.09 -7.57 -0.53
CA PHE A 127 15.41 -6.68 -1.46
C PHE A 127 15.15 -7.36 -2.80
N ILE A 128 13.93 -7.27 -3.30
CA ILE A 128 13.52 -7.72 -4.63
C ILE A 128 13.38 -6.49 -5.53
N PRO A 129 14.27 -6.27 -6.49
CA PRO A 129 14.26 -5.04 -7.30
C PRO A 129 13.02 -4.88 -8.19
N ASN A 130 12.41 -6.00 -8.62
CA ASN A 130 11.22 -6.00 -9.46
C ASN A 130 10.23 -7.07 -8.99
N PRO A 131 9.19 -6.72 -8.23
CA PRO A 131 8.19 -7.67 -7.75
C PRO A 131 7.28 -8.22 -8.87
N ARG A 132 7.27 -7.62 -10.05
CA ARG A 132 6.54 -8.14 -11.24
C ARG A 132 7.25 -9.34 -11.86
N ASP A 133 8.53 -9.53 -11.61
CA ASP A 133 9.29 -10.72 -11.96
C ASP A 133 9.04 -11.80 -10.88
N LEU A 134 7.90 -12.49 -10.99
CA LEU A 134 7.49 -13.53 -10.05
C LEU A 134 8.55 -14.63 -9.91
N ALA A 135 9.25 -14.99 -10.99
CA ALA A 135 10.31 -15.99 -10.93
C ALA A 135 11.44 -15.57 -9.98
N SER A 136 11.81 -14.27 -9.97
CA SER A 136 12.77 -13.73 -9.02
C SER A 136 12.25 -13.76 -7.58
N VAL A 137 10.96 -13.48 -7.35
CA VAL A 137 10.33 -13.54 -6.02
C VAL A 137 10.33 -14.97 -5.51
N VAL A 138 9.84 -15.93 -6.33
CA VAL A 138 9.81 -17.37 -6.01
C VAL A 138 11.20 -17.91 -5.74
N GLY A 139 12.18 -17.55 -6.58
CA GLY A 139 13.58 -17.93 -6.37
C GLY A 139 14.16 -17.40 -5.06
N ALA A 140 13.79 -16.19 -4.65
CA ALA A 140 14.20 -15.61 -3.38
C ALA A 140 13.52 -16.30 -2.17
N PHE A 141 12.22 -16.61 -2.24
CA PHE A 141 11.52 -17.42 -1.24
C PHE A 141 12.20 -18.78 -1.02
N LYS A 142 12.44 -19.49 -2.12
CA LYS A 142 13.13 -20.80 -2.08
C LYS A 142 14.53 -20.71 -1.45
N ARG A 143 15.28 -19.66 -1.77
CA ARG A 143 16.68 -19.50 -1.32
C ARG A 143 16.79 -19.04 0.11
N TYR A 144 16.00 -18.05 0.52
CA TYR A 144 16.18 -17.33 1.76
C TYR A 144 15.18 -17.73 2.85
N ARG A 145 14.10 -18.43 2.53
CA ARG A 145 13.10 -18.95 3.46
C ARG A 145 12.67 -17.88 4.48
N PRO A 146 12.04 -16.78 4.03
CA PRO A 146 11.82 -15.61 4.87
C PRO A 146 10.86 -15.92 6.02
N GLN A 147 11.12 -15.31 7.18
CA GLN A 147 10.23 -15.30 8.33
C GLN A 147 9.20 -14.17 8.23
N LEU A 148 9.54 -13.09 7.52
CA LEU A 148 8.65 -11.95 7.34
C LEU A 148 8.61 -11.53 5.87
N PHE A 149 7.40 -11.29 5.38
CA PHE A 149 7.13 -10.85 4.01
C PHE A 149 6.20 -9.65 3.98
N CYS A 150 6.59 -8.58 3.28
CA CYS A 150 5.74 -7.45 2.98
C CYS A 150 5.15 -7.56 1.59
N GLY A 151 3.85 -7.38 1.47
CA GLY A 151 3.16 -7.41 0.20
C GLY A 151 2.01 -6.43 0.12
N LEU A 152 1.24 -6.61 -0.93
CA LEU A 152 -0.02 -5.94 -1.16
C LEU A 152 -0.94 -6.87 -1.97
N ASN A 153 -2.24 -6.58 -1.99
CA ASN A 153 -3.26 -7.45 -2.56
C ASN A 153 -2.89 -8.05 -3.92
N THR A 154 -2.49 -7.20 -4.88
CA THR A 154 -2.15 -7.65 -6.24
C THR A 154 -0.95 -8.61 -6.29
N LEU A 155 0.01 -8.47 -5.37
CA LEU A 155 1.16 -9.37 -5.29
C LEU A 155 0.76 -10.71 -4.68
N PHE A 156 -0.10 -10.73 -3.65
CA PHE A 156 -0.62 -11.97 -3.06
C PHE A 156 -1.40 -12.77 -4.08
N VAL A 157 -2.33 -12.13 -4.79
CA VAL A 157 -3.11 -12.78 -5.88
C VAL A 157 -2.17 -13.37 -6.94
N ALA A 158 -1.16 -12.62 -7.38
CA ALA A 158 -0.22 -13.10 -8.40
C ALA A 158 0.60 -14.30 -7.91
N LEU A 159 1.07 -14.29 -6.66
CA LEU A 159 1.86 -15.38 -6.08
C LEU A 159 1.01 -16.64 -5.83
N CYS A 160 -0.21 -16.50 -5.33
CA CYS A 160 -1.12 -17.64 -5.13
C CYS A 160 -1.50 -18.34 -6.44
N ASN A 161 -1.46 -17.62 -7.56
CA ASN A 161 -1.70 -18.18 -8.89
C ASN A 161 -0.42 -18.68 -9.61
N ASP A 162 0.78 -18.54 -9.01
CA ASP A 162 2.05 -19.00 -9.58
C ASP A 162 2.37 -20.44 -9.13
N LYS A 163 2.48 -21.38 -10.08
CA LYS A 163 2.76 -22.79 -9.79
C LYS A 163 4.09 -23.02 -9.08
N GLY A 164 5.09 -22.17 -9.35
CA GLY A 164 6.39 -22.24 -8.68
C GLY A 164 6.28 -21.84 -7.23
N PHE A 165 5.48 -20.82 -6.93
CA PHE A 165 5.23 -20.34 -5.57
C PHE A 165 4.42 -21.36 -4.76
N THR A 166 3.32 -21.87 -5.31
CA THR A 166 2.41 -22.81 -4.62
C THR A 166 3.08 -24.13 -4.23
N SER A 167 4.23 -24.46 -4.84
CA SER A 167 5.02 -25.67 -4.52
C SER A 167 6.06 -25.48 -3.40
N LEU A 168 6.19 -24.26 -2.82
CA LEU A 168 7.19 -23.96 -1.82
C LEU A 168 6.79 -24.44 -0.41
N ASP A 169 7.78 -24.58 0.45
CA ASP A 169 7.61 -24.78 1.89
C ASP A 169 7.56 -23.42 2.62
N PHE A 170 6.44 -23.16 3.28
CA PHE A 170 6.19 -21.92 4.02
C PHE A 170 6.32 -22.06 5.54
N SER A 171 6.80 -23.20 6.05
CA SER A 171 6.92 -23.48 7.49
C SER A 171 7.75 -22.45 8.27
N HIS A 172 8.56 -21.66 7.58
CA HIS A 172 9.38 -20.59 8.16
C HIS A 172 8.67 -19.24 8.20
N LEU A 173 7.61 -19.05 7.41
CA LEU A 173 6.90 -17.77 7.30
C LEU A 173 6.08 -17.55 8.58
N LYS A 174 6.47 -16.56 9.37
CA LYS A 174 5.82 -16.22 10.64
C LYS A 174 4.84 -15.06 10.49
N VAL A 175 5.19 -14.10 9.62
CA VAL A 175 4.44 -12.86 9.45
C VAL A 175 4.33 -12.50 7.99
N THR A 176 3.12 -12.17 7.59
CA THR A 176 2.85 -11.50 6.32
C THR A 176 2.17 -10.17 6.60
N LEU A 177 2.73 -9.09 6.06
CA LEU A 177 2.18 -7.74 6.20
C LEU A 177 1.56 -7.30 4.88
N SER A 178 0.35 -6.79 4.94
CA SER A 178 -0.31 -6.09 3.83
C SER A 178 -0.49 -4.62 4.13
N GLY A 179 -0.29 -3.77 3.14
CA GLY A 179 -0.52 -2.33 3.28
C GLY A 179 -0.45 -1.61 1.95
N GLY A 180 -0.84 -0.34 1.95
CA GLY A 180 -0.81 0.51 0.76
C GLY A 180 -2.01 0.40 -0.17
N MET A 181 -2.81 -0.63 -0.07
CA MET A 181 -4.11 -0.80 -0.72
C MET A 181 -4.96 -1.79 0.09
N ALA A 182 -6.27 -1.77 -0.11
CA ALA A 182 -7.18 -2.73 0.52
C ALA A 182 -6.79 -4.17 0.19
N LEU A 183 -6.86 -5.03 1.19
CA LEU A 183 -6.70 -6.47 1.06
C LEU A 183 -8.09 -7.10 0.93
N THR A 184 -8.35 -7.82 -0.16
CA THR A 184 -9.61 -8.53 -0.32
C THR A 184 -9.65 -9.78 0.56
N GLU A 185 -10.83 -10.13 1.07
CA GLU A 185 -11.02 -11.34 1.88
C GLU A 185 -10.60 -12.60 1.10
N ALA A 186 -10.91 -12.63 -0.20
CA ALA A 186 -10.51 -13.74 -1.08
C ALA A 186 -8.99 -13.92 -1.13
N ALA A 187 -8.23 -12.85 -1.35
CA ALA A 187 -6.77 -12.91 -1.40
C ALA A 187 -6.14 -13.28 -0.05
N ALA A 188 -6.70 -12.76 1.05
CA ALA A 188 -6.26 -13.11 2.40
C ALA A 188 -6.51 -14.60 2.71
N GLY A 189 -7.69 -15.12 2.35
CA GLY A 189 -8.06 -16.51 2.52
C GLY A 189 -7.20 -17.47 1.69
N GLU A 190 -6.97 -17.16 0.40
CA GLU A 190 -6.09 -17.93 -0.48
C GLU A 190 -4.65 -17.98 0.05
N TRP A 191 -4.12 -16.82 0.50
CA TRP A 191 -2.80 -16.75 1.09
C TRP A 191 -2.67 -17.59 2.36
N GLN A 192 -3.63 -17.48 3.27
CA GLN A 192 -3.65 -18.26 4.50
C GLN A 192 -3.76 -19.76 4.23
N ALA A 193 -4.64 -20.18 3.32
CA ALA A 193 -4.81 -21.58 2.95
C ALA A 193 -3.53 -22.17 2.35
N LEU A 194 -2.80 -21.38 1.55
CA LEU A 194 -1.56 -21.80 0.91
C LEU A 194 -0.37 -21.84 1.88
N THR A 195 -0.20 -20.78 2.67
CA THR A 195 1.04 -20.57 3.45
C THR A 195 0.91 -20.96 4.92
N GLY A 196 -0.30 -21.13 5.44
CA GLY A 196 -0.58 -21.28 6.86
C GLY A 196 -0.38 -19.99 7.68
N CYS A 197 0.01 -18.88 7.03
CA CYS A 197 0.31 -17.61 7.67
C CYS A 197 -0.80 -16.58 7.43
N LEU A 198 -1.38 -16.04 8.51
CA LEU A 198 -2.33 -14.95 8.44
C LEU A 198 -1.67 -13.67 7.90
N VAL A 199 -2.44 -12.88 7.17
CA VAL A 199 -1.99 -11.56 6.73
C VAL A 199 -2.41 -10.54 7.77
N SER A 200 -1.44 -9.81 8.33
CA SER A 200 -1.70 -8.62 9.15
C SER A 200 -1.81 -7.41 8.24
N GLU A 201 -3.03 -6.89 8.09
CA GLU A 201 -3.26 -5.67 7.35
C GLU A 201 -2.94 -4.46 8.22
N GLY A 202 -2.18 -3.52 7.67
CA GLY A 202 -1.87 -2.23 8.27
C GLY A 202 -2.29 -1.10 7.34
N TYR A 203 -2.70 0.01 7.94
CA TYR A 203 -3.09 1.20 7.22
C TYR A 203 -2.18 2.36 7.60
N GLY A 204 -1.96 3.21 6.61
CA GLY A 204 -1.21 4.44 6.78
C GLY A 204 -1.02 5.18 5.47
N LEU A 205 -0.46 6.36 5.59
CA LEU A 205 -0.21 7.29 4.50
C LEU A 205 1.24 7.77 4.55
N THR A 206 1.70 8.39 3.49
CA THR A 206 3.00 9.07 3.50
C THR A 206 3.07 10.09 4.64
N GLU A 207 1.97 10.75 4.88
CA GLU A 207 1.75 11.78 5.90
C GLU A 207 1.79 11.24 7.34
N THR A 208 1.76 9.91 7.51
CA THR A 208 1.81 9.24 8.84
C THR A 208 3.03 8.33 9.05
N SER A 209 4.06 8.39 8.20
CA SER A 209 5.43 7.82 8.33
C SER A 209 5.65 6.29 8.28
N PRO A 210 4.87 5.35 7.76
CA PRO A 210 3.49 5.54 7.33
C PRO A 210 2.42 5.02 8.31
N VAL A 211 2.74 4.10 9.25
CA VAL A 211 1.78 3.24 9.94
C VAL A 211 0.96 4.04 10.95
N ALA A 212 -0.35 4.05 10.80
CA ALA A 212 -1.30 4.64 11.74
C ALA A 212 -2.10 3.59 12.50
N THR A 213 -2.49 2.50 11.83
CA THR A 213 -3.17 1.36 12.45
C THR A 213 -2.60 0.05 11.92
N SER A 214 -2.75 -1.02 12.66
CA SER A 214 -2.35 -2.37 12.23
C SER A 214 -3.15 -3.43 12.96
N ASN A 215 -3.43 -4.53 12.29
CA ASN A 215 -3.96 -5.72 12.93
C ASN A 215 -2.92 -6.31 13.88
N PRO A 216 -3.27 -6.57 15.16
CA PRO A 216 -2.40 -7.28 16.08
C PRO A 216 -2.18 -8.72 15.60
N GLY A 217 -0.93 -9.23 15.68
CA GLY A 217 -0.59 -10.53 15.12
C GLY A 217 -1.25 -11.75 15.77
N ASN A 218 -1.87 -11.61 16.93
CA ASN A 218 -2.63 -12.64 17.64
C ASN A 218 -4.13 -12.42 17.65
N ALA A 219 -4.61 -11.34 17.03
CA ALA A 219 -6.02 -10.95 16.99
C ALA A 219 -6.34 -10.26 15.66
N GLN A 220 -5.87 -10.85 14.54
CA GLN A 220 -6.18 -10.30 13.21
C GLN A 220 -7.67 -10.46 12.90
N GLN A 221 -8.25 -9.38 12.39
CA GLN A 221 -9.59 -9.38 11.81
C GLN A 221 -9.47 -9.02 10.32
N ILE A 222 -9.69 -10.00 9.44
CA ILE A 222 -9.68 -9.78 7.98
C ILE A 222 -10.79 -8.77 7.63
N GLY A 223 -10.51 -7.87 6.68
CA GLY A 223 -11.43 -6.80 6.29
C GLY A 223 -11.36 -5.57 7.21
N THR A 224 -10.44 -5.57 8.20
CA THR A 224 -10.14 -4.40 9.03
C THR A 224 -8.68 -3.97 8.87
N ILE A 225 -8.43 -2.69 9.10
CA ILE A 225 -7.07 -2.14 9.18
C ILE A 225 -6.48 -2.20 10.60
N GLY A 226 -7.11 -2.98 11.50
CA GLY A 226 -6.69 -3.17 12.87
C GLY A 226 -7.01 -2.00 13.79
N VAL A 227 -6.18 -1.85 14.84
CA VAL A 227 -6.31 -0.83 15.88
C VAL A 227 -5.20 0.20 15.75
N PRO A 228 -5.36 1.42 16.35
CA PRO A 228 -4.32 2.44 16.34
C PRO A 228 -3.00 1.93 16.94
N VAL A 229 -1.88 2.27 16.31
CA VAL A 229 -0.55 1.96 16.86
C VAL A 229 -0.30 2.77 18.14
N PRO A 230 0.62 2.37 19.02
CA PRO A 230 0.85 3.07 20.28
C PRO A 230 1.02 4.59 20.14
N GLN A 231 0.45 5.35 21.08
CA GLN A 231 0.42 6.83 21.09
C GLN A 231 -0.28 7.48 19.88
N THR A 232 -1.07 6.73 19.13
CA THR A 232 -1.89 7.25 18.03
C THR A 232 -3.34 7.30 18.47
N GLN A 233 -3.98 8.45 18.22
CA GLN A 233 -5.40 8.65 18.42
C GLN A 233 -6.09 8.74 17.07
N VAL A 234 -7.30 8.22 16.98
CA VAL A 234 -8.14 8.27 15.79
C VAL A 234 -9.52 8.78 16.14
N ARG A 235 -10.14 9.46 15.22
CA ARG A 235 -11.55 9.85 15.28
C ARG A 235 -12.14 9.82 13.88
N VAL A 236 -13.45 9.67 13.82
CA VAL A 236 -14.23 9.77 12.58
C VAL A 236 -15.15 10.98 12.67
N ILE A 237 -15.20 11.78 11.62
CA ILE A 237 -16.00 13.01 11.56
C ILE A 237 -16.89 13.03 10.31
N ASP A 238 -18.05 13.71 10.41
CA ASP A 238 -18.89 14.00 9.26
C ASP A 238 -18.35 15.19 8.43
N ASP A 239 -19.04 15.54 7.34
CA ASP A 239 -18.66 16.66 6.48
C ASP A 239 -18.74 18.05 7.15
N ASN A 240 -19.40 18.15 8.30
CA ASN A 240 -19.47 19.37 9.11
C ASN A 240 -18.42 19.39 10.24
N GLY A 241 -17.56 18.36 10.32
CA GLY A 241 -16.55 18.22 11.36
C GLY A 241 -17.09 17.71 12.71
N LYS A 242 -18.34 17.22 12.77
CA LYS A 242 -18.93 16.64 13.96
C LYS A 242 -18.36 15.23 14.18
N LEU A 243 -17.97 14.96 15.43
CA LEU A 243 -17.51 13.62 15.84
C LEU A 243 -18.64 12.61 15.70
N LEU A 244 -18.35 11.48 15.07
CA LEU A 244 -19.23 10.34 14.89
C LEU A 244 -18.93 9.25 15.92
N GLY A 245 -19.92 8.37 16.15
CA GLY A 245 -19.85 7.23 17.05
C GLY A 245 -19.30 5.96 16.39
N PHE A 246 -19.43 4.85 17.11
CA PHE A 246 -19.15 3.53 16.54
C PHE A 246 -20.13 3.18 15.43
N GLU A 247 -19.68 2.40 14.44
CA GLU A 247 -20.46 1.94 13.28
C GLU A 247 -20.96 3.08 12.36
N GLU A 248 -20.56 4.33 12.60
CA GLU A 248 -20.89 5.45 11.72
C GLU A 248 -19.71 5.74 10.77
N ALA A 249 -20.01 5.82 9.47
CA ALA A 249 -19.00 6.09 8.44
C ALA A 249 -18.74 7.58 8.30
N GLY A 250 -17.47 7.98 8.33
CA GLY A 250 -17.04 9.36 8.13
C GLY A 250 -15.55 9.47 7.85
N GLU A 251 -15.05 10.69 7.71
CA GLU A 251 -13.64 10.92 7.42
C GLU A 251 -12.76 10.57 8.63
N LEU A 252 -11.78 9.68 8.39
CA LEU A 252 -10.79 9.30 9.40
C LEU A 252 -9.82 10.44 9.63
N CYS A 253 -9.67 10.85 10.90
CA CYS A 253 -8.66 11.80 11.34
C CYS A 253 -7.69 11.13 12.32
N ILE A 254 -6.40 11.45 12.20
CA ILE A 254 -5.30 10.84 12.94
C ILE A 254 -4.52 11.91 13.69
N PHE A 255 -4.19 11.62 14.94
CA PHE A 255 -3.27 12.41 15.76
C PHE A 255 -2.22 11.49 16.36
N GLY A 256 -0.93 11.82 16.20
CA GLY A 256 0.15 10.99 16.75
C GLY A 256 1.55 11.51 16.41
N PRO A 257 2.58 10.97 17.06
CA PRO A 257 3.96 11.42 16.88
C PRO A 257 4.52 11.15 15.48
N GLN A 258 3.90 10.26 14.72
CA GLN A 258 4.28 9.89 13.34
C GLN A 258 3.66 10.80 12.28
N VAL A 259 2.72 11.69 12.63
CA VAL A 259 2.08 12.62 11.69
C VAL A 259 3.09 13.65 11.21
N MET A 260 3.12 13.93 9.92
CA MET A 260 4.02 14.88 9.26
C MET A 260 3.91 16.30 9.84
N GLN A 261 4.94 17.11 9.62
CA GLN A 261 4.91 18.54 9.96
C GLN A 261 4.06 19.39 8.99
N GLY A 262 3.73 18.86 7.82
CA GLY A 262 2.99 19.52 6.75
C GLY A 262 3.59 19.21 5.38
N TYR A 263 3.10 19.90 4.34
CA TYR A 263 3.64 19.79 2.98
C TYR A 263 4.66 20.88 2.67
N TRP A 264 5.81 20.49 2.13
CA TRP A 264 6.92 21.40 1.79
C TRP A 264 6.46 22.51 0.85
N GLN A 265 6.67 23.76 1.28
CA GLN A 265 6.30 24.99 0.57
C GLN A 265 4.80 25.07 0.15
N ARG A 266 3.94 24.36 0.88
CA ARG A 266 2.49 24.35 0.62
C ARG A 266 1.71 24.51 1.93
N PRO A 267 1.78 25.70 2.55
CA PRO A 267 1.03 25.98 3.79
C PRO A 267 -0.48 25.92 3.59
N ASP A 268 -0.98 26.33 2.43
CA ASP A 268 -2.37 26.19 1.99
C ASP A 268 -2.86 24.74 2.07
N ALA A 269 -2.17 23.84 1.37
CA ALA A 269 -2.51 22.42 1.36
C ALA A 269 -2.29 21.74 2.74
N THR A 270 -1.40 22.28 3.58
CA THR A 270 -1.21 21.79 4.93
C THR A 270 -2.40 22.16 5.82
N ALA A 271 -2.88 23.40 5.74
CA ALA A 271 -4.03 23.89 6.52
C ALA A 271 -5.35 23.19 6.11
N GLU A 272 -5.45 22.68 4.87
CA GLU A 272 -6.60 21.88 4.42
C GLU A 272 -6.70 20.53 5.15
N VAL A 273 -5.56 19.95 5.59
CA VAL A 273 -5.52 18.57 6.09
C VAL A 273 -5.06 18.45 7.55
N ILE A 274 -4.41 19.48 8.12
CA ILE A 274 -4.01 19.48 9.53
C ILE A 274 -4.68 20.64 10.22
N ASP A 275 -5.55 20.34 11.21
CA ASP A 275 -6.24 21.35 11.98
C ASP A 275 -5.32 22.02 13.03
N ALA A 276 -5.82 23.09 13.68
CA ALA A 276 -5.08 23.84 14.69
C ALA A 276 -4.67 22.99 15.93
N ASN A 277 -5.32 21.85 16.14
CA ASN A 277 -5.02 20.93 17.24
C ASN A 277 -4.08 19.79 16.81
N GLY A 278 -3.63 19.78 15.56
CA GLY A 278 -2.71 18.78 15.01
C GLY A 278 -3.36 17.49 14.51
N TRP A 279 -4.69 17.47 14.36
CA TRP A 279 -5.37 16.34 13.73
C TRP A 279 -5.21 16.39 12.22
N PHE A 280 -4.78 15.27 11.67
CA PHE A 280 -4.62 15.09 10.23
C PHE A 280 -5.84 14.38 9.64
N ALA A 281 -6.56 15.06 8.76
CA ALA A 281 -7.67 14.52 7.97
C ALA A 281 -7.12 13.73 6.78
N THR A 282 -7.45 12.43 6.71
CA THR A 282 -6.81 11.50 5.77
C THR A 282 -7.38 11.55 4.35
N GLY A 283 -8.62 12.01 4.20
CA GLY A 283 -9.40 11.88 2.98
C GLY A 283 -9.91 10.46 2.73
N ASP A 284 -9.76 9.56 3.69
CA ASP A 284 -10.29 8.21 3.65
C ASP A 284 -11.51 8.11 4.59
N ILE A 285 -12.57 7.45 4.13
CA ILE A 285 -13.78 7.18 4.92
C ILE A 285 -13.58 5.88 5.69
N ALA A 286 -13.82 5.92 6.98
CA ALA A 286 -13.66 4.76 7.85
C ALA A 286 -14.83 4.62 8.84
N ILE A 287 -14.91 3.45 9.44
CA ILE A 287 -15.80 3.09 10.53
C ILE A 287 -14.94 2.60 11.70
N ILE A 288 -15.28 3.01 12.93
CA ILE A 288 -14.69 2.45 14.15
C ILE A 288 -15.69 1.45 14.71
N GLN A 289 -15.29 0.20 14.87
CA GLN A 289 -16.11 -0.86 15.46
C GLN A 289 -16.15 -0.75 16.99
N PRO A 290 -17.16 -1.31 17.69
CA PRO A 290 -17.25 -1.26 19.14
C PRO A 290 -16.07 -1.90 19.89
N ASP A 291 -15.37 -2.85 19.26
CA ASP A 291 -14.16 -3.50 19.78
C ASP A 291 -12.86 -2.71 19.51
N GLY A 292 -12.96 -1.54 18.88
CA GLY A 292 -11.87 -0.64 18.61
C GLY A 292 -11.13 -0.88 17.28
N TYR A 293 -11.51 -1.91 16.50
CA TYR A 293 -10.97 -2.09 15.16
C TYR A 293 -11.54 -1.07 14.20
N LEU A 294 -10.74 -0.71 13.20
CA LEU A 294 -11.13 0.20 12.14
C LEU A 294 -11.27 -0.53 10.81
N ARG A 295 -12.22 -0.09 10.02
CA ARG A 295 -12.40 -0.54 8.65
C ARG A 295 -12.41 0.65 7.72
N ILE A 296 -11.58 0.64 6.67
CA ILE A 296 -11.67 1.61 5.58
C ILE A 296 -12.85 1.22 4.71
N VAL A 297 -13.74 2.16 4.51
CA VAL A 297 -14.88 2.00 3.60
C VAL A 297 -14.46 2.36 2.19
N ASP A 298 -13.90 3.56 1.99
CA ASP A 298 -13.33 4.01 0.72
C ASP A 298 -12.58 5.34 0.86
N ARG A 299 -12.16 5.90 -0.27
CA ARG A 299 -11.69 7.28 -0.34
C ARG A 299 -12.84 8.25 -0.57
N LYS A 300 -12.85 9.33 0.19
CA LYS A 300 -13.87 10.39 0.08
C LYS A 300 -14.09 10.84 -1.38
N LYS A 301 -13.01 11.00 -2.15
CA LYS A 301 -13.03 11.44 -3.56
C LYS A 301 -13.39 10.34 -4.57
N ASP A 302 -13.32 9.06 -4.19
CA ASP A 302 -13.63 7.93 -5.06
C ASP A 302 -15.06 7.43 -4.86
N MET A 303 -15.74 7.92 -3.83
CA MET A 303 -17.15 7.66 -3.54
C MET A 303 -18.03 8.06 -4.73
N ILE A 304 -18.96 7.19 -5.07
CA ILE A 304 -19.91 7.36 -6.20
C ILE A 304 -21.28 7.73 -5.61
N VAL A 305 -21.90 8.79 -6.09
CA VAL A 305 -23.20 9.23 -5.57
C VAL A 305 -24.31 8.80 -6.54
N VAL A 306 -24.95 7.66 -6.25
CA VAL A 306 -26.02 7.11 -7.07
C VAL A 306 -27.38 7.46 -6.47
N SER A 307 -28.16 8.32 -7.15
CA SER A 307 -29.47 8.78 -6.68
C SER A 307 -29.47 9.31 -5.23
N GLY A 308 -28.39 10.00 -4.82
CA GLY A 308 -28.21 10.51 -3.47
C GLY A 308 -27.68 9.52 -2.44
N PHE A 309 -27.44 8.26 -2.82
CA PHE A 309 -26.83 7.25 -1.96
C PHE A 309 -25.33 7.13 -2.22
N ASN A 310 -24.56 7.05 -1.14
CA ASN A 310 -23.13 6.81 -1.21
C ASN A 310 -22.87 5.35 -1.59
N VAL A 311 -22.11 5.15 -2.65
CA VAL A 311 -21.64 3.84 -3.12
C VAL A 311 -20.12 3.86 -3.07
N TYR A 312 -19.56 2.88 -2.40
CA TYR A 312 -18.14 2.77 -2.15
C TYR A 312 -17.52 1.72 -3.09
N PRO A 313 -16.64 2.12 -4.01
CA PRO A 313 -15.95 1.22 -4.93
C PRO A 313 -15.35 -0.03 -4.27
N ASN A 314 -14.69 0.12 -3.11
CA ASN A 314 -14.05 -1.00 -2.42
C ASN A 314 -15.05 -2.11 -2.03
N GLU A 315 -16.26 -1.75 -1.60
CA GLU A 315 -17.30 -2.72 -1.26
C GLU A 315 -17.71 -3.57 -2.49
N LEU A 316 -17.80 -2.92 -3.65
CA LEU A 316 -18.16 -3.61 -4.89
C LEU A 316 -17.03 -4.50 -5.38
N GLU A 317 -15.81 -4.01 -5.28
CA GLU A 317 -14.60 -4.74 -5.66
C GLU A 317 -14.39 -5.97 -4.78
N ASP A 318 -14.61 -5.85 -3.47
CA ASP A 318 -14.47 -6.96 -2.53
C ASP A 318 -15.52 -8.06 -2.80
N VAL A 319 -16.77 -7.68 -3.02
CA VAL A 319 -17.83 -8.62 -3.43
C VAL A 319 -17.44 -9.34 -4.72
N LEU A 320 -17.05 -8.61 -5.76
CA LEU A 320 -16.77 -9.21 -7.07
C LEU A 320 -15.47 -10.03 -7.07
N ALA A 321 -14.50 -9.71 -6.22
CA ALA A 321 -13.28 -10.52 -6.03
C ALA A 321 -13.58 -11.93 -5.51
N GLY A 322 -14.75 -12.14 -4.87
CA GLY A 322 -15.24 -13.47 -4.47
C GLY A 322 -15.74 -14.34 -5.63
N HIS A 323 -15.89 -13.79 -6.84
CA HIS A 323 -16.31 -14.57 -8.01
C HIS A 323 -15.16 -15.44 -8.53
N PRO A 324 -15.33 -16.77 -8.74
CA PRO A 324 -14.25 -17.69 -9.08
C PRO A 324 -13.50 -17.33 -10.38
N ASP A 325 -14.20 -16.75 -11.34
CA ASP A 325 -13.66 -16.39 -12.65
C ASP A 325 -13.08 -14.97 -12.70
N VAL A 326 -13.12 -14.21 -11.62
CA VAL A 326 -12.55 -12.86 -11.56
C VAL A 326 -11.14 -12.91 -10.99
N LEU A 327 -10.17 -12.34 -11.72
CA LEU A 327 -8.78 -12.21 -11.27
C LEU A 327 -8.55 -10.88 -10.56
N GLU A 328 -9.01 -9.78 -11.18
CA GLU A 328 -8.93 -8.42 -10.65
C GLU A 328 -10.17 -7.63 -11.09
N CYS A 329 -10.58 -6.67 -10.29
CA CYS A 329 -11.63 -5.75 -10.67
C CYS A 329 -11.41 -4.34 -10.10
N ALA A 330 -12.06 -3.35 -10.70
CA ALA A 330 -12.07 -1.97 -10.22
C ALA A 330 -13.40 -1.29 -10.55
N ALA A 331 -13.99 -0.61 -9.58
CA ALA A 331 -15.22 0.16 -9.76
C ALA A 331 -14.93 1.66 -9.86
N VAL A 332 -15.64 2.34 -10.77
CA VAL A 332 -15.60 3.81 -10.88
C VAL A 332 -16.99 4.37 -11.14
N GLY A 333 -17.20 5.61 -10.71
CA GLY A 333 -18.40 6.38 -11.09
C GLY A 333 -18.26 6.98 -12.49
N TYR A 334 -19.37 7.07 -13.18
CA TYR A 334 -19.52 7.87 -14.38
C TYR A 334 -20.85 8.61 -14.37
N ALA A 335 -20.92 9.76 -15.08
CA ALA A 335 -22.12 10.57 -15.14
C ALA A 335 -23.29 9.80 -15.78
N ASP A 336 -24.44 9.80 -15.12
CA ASP A 336 -25.68 9.14 -15.54
C ASP A 336 -26.86 10.10 -15.38
N SER A 337 -27.61 10.32 -16.44
CA SER A 337 -28.70 11.30 -16.46
C SER A 337 -29.88 10.96 -15.53
N ALA A 338 -30.06 9.69 -15.19
CA ALA A 338 -31.15 9.23 -14.34
C ALA A 338 -30.82 9.21 -12.85
N SER A 339 -29.55 8.97 -12.49
CA SER A 339 -29.08 8.76 -11.11
C SER A 339 -28.01 9.73 -10.62
N GLY A 340 -27.65 10.73 -11.46
CA GLY A 340 -26.51 11.60 -11.23
C GLY A 340 -25.20 10.92 -11.60
N GLU A 341 -24.83 9.89 -10.85
CA GLU A 341 -23.75 8.95 -11.20
C GLU A 341 -24.27 7.51 -11.27
N ALA A 342 -23.52 6.65 -11.94
CA ALA A 342 -23.72 5.22 -11.97
C ALA A 342 -22.38 4.48 -11.91
N VAL A 343 -22.44 3.23 -11.48
CA VAL A 343 -21.27 2.37 -11.35
C VAL A 343 -20.89 1.74 -12.67
N LYS A 344 -19.62 1.84 -13.04
CA LYS A 344 -18.96 1.06 -14.09
C LYS A 344 -17.91 0.15 -13.43
N MET A 345 -17.97 -1.15 -13.73
CA MET A 345 -17.03 -2.14 -13.24
C MET A 345 -16.07 -2.55 -14.36
N PHE A 346 -14.78 -2.50 -14.10
CA PHE A 346 -13.74 -3.07 -14.94
C PHE A 346 -13.32 -4.43 -14.38
N VAL A 347 -13.21 -5.43 -15.24
CA VAL A 347 -12.95 -6.82 -14.83
C VAL A 347 -11.83 -7.43 -15.65
N VAL A 348 -10.85 -8.02 -14.95
CA VAL A 348 -9.88 -8.94 -15.55
C VAL A 348 -10.32 -10.36 -15.20
N SER A 349 -10.66 -11.14 -16.21
CA SER A 349 -11.23 -12.48 -16.02
C SER A 349 -10.18 -13.58 -16.20
N ARG A 350 -10.31 -14.65 -15.40
CA ARG A 350 -9.59 -15.92 -15.61
C ARG A 350 -10.25 -16.77 -16.70
N ASN A 351 -11.55 -16.55 -16.94
CA ASN A 351 -12.37 -17.29 -17.88
C ASN A 351 -12.86 -16.36 -19.00
N PRO A 352 -12.40 -16.54 -20.24
CA PRO A 352 -12.84 -15.70 -21.37
C PRO A 352 -14.33 -15.79 -21.69
N ALA A 353 -15.04 -16.78 -21.14
CA ALA A 353 -16.48 -16.94 -21.33
C ALA A 353 -17.32 -16.15 -20.36
N LEU A 354 -16.72 -15.57 -19.29
CA LEU A 354 -17.43 -14.75 -18.31
C LEU A 354 -18.08 -13.54 -18.98
N GLY A 355 -19.40 -13.42 -18.87
CA GLY A 355 -20.18 -12.36 -19.50
C GLY A 355 -20.58 -11.22 -18.56
N GLU A 356 -20.91 -10.06 -19.13
CA GLU A 356 -21.39 -8.90 -18.36
C GLU A 356 -22.60 -9.22 -17.49
N GLN A 357 -23.55 -10.00 -18.04
CA GLN A 357 -24.77 -10.34 -17.31
C GLN A 357 -24.47 -11.22 -16.08
N GLU A 358 -23.54 -12.16 -16.19
CA GLU A 358 -23.13 -13.03 -15.11
C GLU A 358 -22.47 -12.24 -13.97
N VAL A 359 -21.60 -11.28 -14.28
CA VAL A 359 -21.02 -10.35 -13.31
C VAL A 359 -22.11 -9.56 -12.59
N LYS A 360 -23.10 -9.02 -13.34
CA LYS A 360 -24.22 -8.28 -12.74
C LYS A 360 -25.10 -9.17 -11.87
N ASP A 361 -25.35 -10.39 -12.29
CA ASP A 361 -26.18 -11.35 -11.52
C ASP A 361 -25.49 -11.77 -10.23
N PHE A 362 -24.18 -11.97 -10.27
CA PHE A 362 -23.38 -12.19 -9.05
C PHE A 362 -23.47 -11.00 -8.11
N CYS A 363 -23.29 -9.77 -8.61
CA CYS A 363 -23.44 -8.56 -7.80
C CYS A 363 -24.84 -8.44 -7.18
N ARG A 364 -25.92 -8.81 -7.90
CA ARG A 364 -27.31 -8.76 -7.39
C ARG A 364 -27.56 -9.69 -6.20
N GLN A 365 -26.79 -10.76 -6.08
CA GLN A 365 -26.94 -11.71 -4.97
C GLN A 365 -26.35 -11.14 -3.66
N HIS A 366 -25.44 -10.17 -3.75
CA HIS A 366 -24.68 -9.68 -2.61
C HIS A 366 -24.84 -8.19 -2.32
N LEU A 367 -25.35 -7.40 -3.29
CA LEU A 367 -25.44 -5.95 -3.22
C LEU A 367 -26.87 -5.44 -3.37
N THR A 368 -27.16 -4.30 -2.75
CA THR A 368 -28.41 -3.57 -2.94
C THR A 368 -28.51 -2.98 -4.35
N ALA A 369 -29.73 -2.80 -4.85
CA ALA A 369 -30.02 -2.48 -6.25
C ALA A 369 -29.24 -1.27 -6.81
N TYR A 370 -29.10 -0.18 -6.03
CA TYR A 370 -28.40 1.03 -6.44
C TYR A 370 -26.86 0.87 -6.55
N LYS A 371 -26.29 -0.19 -5.96
CA LYS A 371 -24.87 -0.52 -6.00
C LYS A 371 -24.50 -1.40 -7.21
N ILE A 372 -25.48 -1.97 -7.92
CA ILE A 372 -25.22 -2.89 -9.02
C ILE A 372 -24.61 -2.14 -10.20
N PRO A 373 -23.51 -2.62 -10.81
CA PRO A 373 -22.91 -1.98 -11.96
C PRO A 373 -23.88 -1.87 -13.13
N LYS A 374 -24.09 -0.65 -13.66
CA LYS A 374 -24.83 -0.48 -14.90
C LYS A 374 -24.03 -0.93 -16.12
N ARG A 375 -22.69 -0.83 -16.07
CA ARG A 375 -21.77 -1.21 -17.14
C ARG A 375 -20.67 -2.12 -16.58
N VAL A 376 -20.28 -3.12 -17.36
CA VAL A 376 -19.11 -3.96 -17.10
C VAL A 376 -18.22 -3.92 -18.34
N GLU A 377 -16.94 -3.67 -18.14
CA GLU A 377 -15.93 -3.67 -19.21
C GLU A 377 -14.83 -4.66 -18.86
N PHE A 378 -14.58 -5.63 -19.77
CA PHE A 378 -13.50 -6.60 -19.61
C PHE A 378 -12.20 -6.03 -20.18
N ARG A 379 -11.10 -6.27 -19.46
CA ARG A 379 -9.74 -5.87 -19.84
C ARG A 379 -8.75 -7.01 -19.59
N ASP A 380 -7.64 -7.00 -20.35
CA ASP A 380 -6.54 -7.94 -20.14
C ASP A 380 -5.75 -7.59 -18.86
N GLU A 381 -5.65 -6.30 -18.54
CA GLU A 381 -5.00 -5.80 -17.32
C GLU A 381 -5.60 -4.45 -16.88
N LEU A 382 -5.49 -4.14 -15.60
CA LEU A 382 -5.84 -2.82 -15.03
C LEU A 382 -4.61 -1.92 -14.95
N PRO A 383 -4.76 -0.60 -15.15
CA PRO A 383 -3.66 0.36 -15.00
C PRO A 383 -3.21 0.41 -13.54
N LYS A 384 -1.88 0.31 -13.32
CA LYS A 384 -1.29 0.24 -11.99
C LYS A 384 -0.13 1.22 -11.82
N THR A 385 0.03 1.73 -10.63
CA THR A 385 1.24 2.45 -10.22
C THR A 385 2.46 1.54 -10.22
N ASN A 386 3.66 2.12 -10.07
CA ASN A 386 4.90 1.35 -9.93
C ASN A 386 4.91 0.45 -8.67
N VAL A 387 4.08 0.76 -7.68
CA VAL A 387 3.90 -0.06 -6.47
C VAL A 387 2.75 -1.07 -6.60
N GLY A 388 2.11 -1.19 -7.77
CA GLY A 388 1.06 -2.19 -8.03
C GLY A 388 -0.35 -1.76 -7.65
N LYS A 389 -0.58 -0.50 -7.22
CA LYS A 389 -1.90 0.04 -6.89
C LYS A 389 -2.68 0.40 -8.15
N ILE A 390 -3.95 0.00 -8.24
CA ILE A 390 -4.84 0.32 -9.37
C ILE A 390 -5.06 1.85 -9.47
N LEU A 391 -4.94 2.37 -10.68
CA LEU A 391 -5.10 3.80 -11.00
C LEU A 391 -6.54 4.07 -11.49
N ARG A 392 -7.49 4.19 -10.56
CA ARG A 392 -8.91 4.42 -10.88
C ARG A 392 -9.15 5.67 -11.75
N ARG A 393 -8.32 6.72 -11.62
CA ARG A 393 -8.46 7.92 -12.46
C ARG A 393 -8.31 7.59 -13.95
N GLU A 394 -7.36 6.73 -14.33
CA GLU A 394 -7.16 6.33 -15.73
C GLU A 394 -8.30 5.46 -16.26
N LEU A 395 -9.12 4.91 -15.37
CA LEU A 395 -10.33 4.16 -15.70
C LEU A 395 -11.57 5.08 -15.83
N ARG A 396 -11.55 6.28 -15.21
CA ARG A 396 -12.64 7.28 -15.32
C ARG A 396 -12.59 8.07 -16.63
N ASP A 397 -11.38 8.34 -17.10
CA ASP A 397 -11.12 9.19 -18.26
C ASP A 397 -11.26 8.44 -19.61
N ASN A 398 -11.66 7.15 -19.58
CA ASN A 398 -11.83 6.27 -20.75
C ASN A 398 -13.28 5.87 -20.99
#